data_54f021fac286eab4b1af9ef17e7b38e6
#
_entry.id   54f021fac286eab4b1af9ef17e7b38e6
#
_cell.length_a   1.000
_cell.length_b   1.000
_cell.length_c   1.000
_cell.angle_alpha   90.00
_cell.angle_beta   90.00
_cell.angle_gamma   90.00
#
_symmetry.space_group_name_H-M   'P 1'
#
loop_
_entity.id
_entity.type
_entity.pdbx_description
1 polymer ?
#
loop_
_entity_poly.entity_id
_entity_poly.type
_entity_poly.pdbx_seq_one_letter_code
_entity_poly.pdbx_strand_id
1 'polypeptide(L)'
;MADNDTLNPIGIGLDDGYAFTKIALPDGRLIAIPSRARIGRSNVTWLNGGGQRVFEYETDDTLFAVGEVDGEPTHFDGYPFSGLNRAIVQHALHEAGLAGQSVHAVSGLPVSRFYLGDGDRRLELIERKRASLKQVVQPIDGRPPAAIAFHEVIPEALAAWYDHIISEADGGVQLEAERLAVPVAVIDIGGRTTDFVVVADQAVRHDSSGSLRCGLLDLSRQVASAIRAKFDLDELSERATEDAVRTGSVRLFGKTHPVAELVSDARREIVQRLHAETQRQLGRGAELERILFVGGGAVALAEDIRDWFPNQTIAPHPAFANARGML
;
A
#
# COMPACT_ATOMS: atom_id res chain seq x y z
N MET A 1 7.05 -15.29 -41.21
CA MET A 1 7.32 -15.99 -39.94
C MET A 1 7.75 -14.92 -38.99
N ALA A 2 6.86 -14.44 -38.15
CA ALA A 2 7.21 -13.49 -37.11
C ALA A 2 7.86 -14.28 -35.97
N ASP A 3 9.11 -13.94 -35.66
CA ASP A 3 9.80 -14.45 -34.49
C ASP A 3 8.97 -14.13 -33.26
N ASN A 4 8.38 -15.18 -32.68
CA ASN A 4 7.75 -15.16 -31.40
C ASN A 4 8.88 -15.17 -30.36
N ASP A 5 9.58 -14.05 -30.22
CA ASP A 5 10.42 -13.78 -29.04
C ASP A 5 9.45 -13.68 -27.86
N THR A 6 9.17 -14.83 -27.25
CA THR A 6 8.51 -14.88 -25.94
C THR A 6 9.51 -14.29 -24.94
N LEU A 7 9.57 -12.95 -24.89
CA LEU A 7 10.30 -12.24 -23.85
C LEU A 7 9.80 -12.79 -22.51
N ASN A 8 10.73 -13.29 -21.70
CA ASN A 8 10.40 -13.74 -20.35
C ASN A 8 9.69 -12.57 -19.62
N PRO A 9 8.56 -12.82 -18.94
CA PRO A 9 7.86 -11.78 -18.21
C PRO A 9 8.79 -11.08 -17.22
N ILE A 10 8.70 -9.76 -17.16
CA ILE A 10 9.45 -8.96 -16.19
C ILE A 10 8.90 -9.22 -14.78
N GLY A 11 9.75 -9.71 -13.87
CA GLY A 11 9.38 -9.86 -12.46
C GLY A 11 9.14 -8.51 -11.79
N ILE A 12 8.06 -8.36 -11.06
CA ILE A 12 7.79 -7.15 -10.29
C ILE A 12 7.20 -7.48 -8.92
N GLY A 13 7.57 -6.71 -7.91
CA GLY A 13 6.85 -6.66 -6.64
C GLY A 13 5.79 -5.58 -6.68
N LEU A 14 4.54 -5.92 -6.39
CA LEU A 14 3.37 -5.05 -6.50
C LEU A 14 2.63 -4.94 -5.16
N ASP A 15 2.83 -3.87 -4.44
CA ASP A 15 2.04 -3.50 -3.24
C ASP A 15 0.88 -2.58 -3.68
N ASP A 16 -0.26 -3.16 -4.02
CA ASP A 16 -1.46 -2.45 -4.45
C ASP A 16 -2.34 -2.03 -3.25
N GLY A 17 -1.72 -1.28 -2.35
CA GLY A 17 -2.31 -0.82 -1.11
C GLY A 17 -3.46 0.17 -1.27
N TYR A 18 -4.20 0.39 -0.18
CA TYR A 18 -5.39 1.25 -0.16
C TYR A 18 -5.08 2.75 -0.31
N ALA A 19 -3.91 3.20 0.13
CA ALA A 19 -3.50 4.62 0.02
C ALA A 19 -2.57 4.87 -1.17
N PHE A 20 -1.64 3.96 -1.41
CA PHE A 20 -0.67 4.01 -2.50
C PHE A 20 -0.50 2.64 -3.14
N THR A 21 -0.38 2.63 -4.45
CA THR A 21 0.09 1.47 -5.22
C THR A 21 1.56 1.67 -5.50
N LYS A 22 2.37 0.65 -5.16
CA LYS A 22 3.84 0.71 -5.23
C LYS A 22 4.37 -0.47 -6.03
N ILE A 23 5.40 -0.22 -6.83
CA ILE A 23 6.05 -1.23 -7.65
C ILE A 23 7.55 -1.19 -7.36
N ALA A 24 8.13 -2.37 -7.14
CA ALA A 24 9.57 -2.59 -7.14
C ALA A 24 9.95 -3.32 -8.44
N LEU A 25 11.01 -2.83 -9.09
CA LEU A 25 11.50 -3.34 -10.38
C LEU A 25 12.89 -3.96 -10.23
N PRO A 26 13.26 -4.94 -11.08
CA PRO A 26 14.55 -5.61 -11.00
C PRO A 26 15.77 -4.70 -11.21
N ASP A 27 15.57 -3.54 -11.84
CA ASP A 27 16.60 -2.52 -12.04
C ASP A 27 16.78 -1.57 -10.83
N GLY A 28 16.12 -1.87 -9.71
CA GLY A 28 16.17 -1.09 -8.47
C GLY A 28 15.23 0.11 -8.43
N ARG A 29 14.48 0.41 -9.51
CA ARG A 29 13.49 1.48 -9.49
C ARG A 29 12.31 1.15 -8.58
N LEU A 30 11.88 2.15 -7.83
CA LEU A 30 10.73 2.11 -6.94
C LEU A 30 9.73 3.18 -7.38
N ILE A 31 8.52 2.75 -7.70
CA ILE A 31 7.44 3.61 -8.17
C ILE A 31 6.32 3.63 -7.12
N ALA A 32 5.78 4.80 -6.83
CA ALA A 32 4.59 4.93 -5.99
C ALA A 32 3.63 5.93 -6.62
N ILE A 33 2.37 5.53 -6.72
CA ILE A 33 1.28 6.42 -7.12
C ILE A 33 0.18 6.40 -6.05
N PRO A 34 -0.56 7.49 -5.84
CA PRO A 34 -1.74 7.46 -4.99
C PRO A 34 -2.76 6.44 -5.52
N SER A 35 -3.33 5.63 -4.65
CA SER A 35 -4.43 4.71 -5.00
C SER A 35 -5.72 5.51 -5.12
N ARG A 36 -5.81 6.30 -6.19
CA ARG A 36 -6.89 7.25 -6.46
C ARG A 36 -7.40 7.11 -7.90
N ALA A 37 -8.67 6.81 -8.03
CA ALA A 37 -9.35 6.76 -9.31
C ALA A 37 -10.82 7.14 -9.13
N ARG A 38 -11.43 7.61 -10.20
CA ARG A 38 -12.85 7.98 -10.27
C ARG A 38 -13.56 7.05 -11.26
N ILE A 39 -14.79 6.63 -10.94
CA ILE A 39 -15.67 5.96 -11.88
C ILE A 39 -16.15 6.97 -12.94
N GLY A 40 -16.09 6.59 -14.20
CA GLY A 40 -16.44 7.43 -15.35
C GLY A 40 -15.25 8.21 -15.89
N ARG A 41 -15.55 9.17 -16.78
CA ARG A 41 -14.53 10.01 -17.41
C ARG A 41 -14.03 11.10 -16.47
N SER A 42 -12.84 11.61 -16.79
CA SER A 42 -12.33 12.84 -16.18
C SER A 42 -13.30 13.99 -16.44
N ASN A 43 -13.60 14.75 -15.41
CA ASN A 43 -14.36 16.00 -15.49
C ASN A 43 -13.45 17.24 -15.36
N VAL A 44 -12.14 17.05 -15.49
CA VAL A 44 -11.14 18.12 -15.36
C VAL A 44 -10.55 18.43 -16.73
N THR A 45 -10.53 19.71 -17.09
CA THR A 45 -9.84 20.22 -18.29
C THR A 45 -8.73 21.16 -17.83
N TRP A 46 -7.49 20.86 -18.23
CA TRP A 46 -6.32 21.68 -17.86
C TRP A 46 -6.17 22.86 -18.82
N LEU A 47 -6.15 24.09 -18.29
CA LEU A 47 -6.12 25.33 -19.10
C LEU A 47 -4.72 25.66 -19.66
N ASN A 48 -3.65 25.15 -19.05
CA ASN A 48 -2.28 25.61 -19.30
C ASN A 48 -1.45 24.68 -20.20
N GLY A 49 -2.07 23.77 -20.96
CA GLY A 49 -1.32 22.83 -21.80
C GLY A 49 -0.32 21.93 -21.02
N GLY A 50 -0.41 21.92 -19.70
CA GLY A 50 0.35 21.00 -18.85
C GLY A 50 0.03 19.58 -19.25
N GLY A 51 1.02 18.69 -19.28
CA GLY A 51 0.90 17.31 -19.77
C GLY A 51 -0.30 16.56 -19.16
N GLN A 52 -0.67 15.48 -19.81
CA GLN A 52 -1.79 14.64 -19.36
C GLN A 52 -1.55 14.18 -17.92
N ARG A 53 -2.46 14.54 -17.00
CA ARG A 53 -2.39 14.22 -15.57
C ARG A 53 -3.49 13.29 -15.14
N VAL A 54 -4.41 12.97 -16.04
CA VAL A 54 -5.50 12.03 -15.84
C VAL A 54 -5.52 11.08 -17.03
N PHE A 55 -5.58 9.81 -16.72
CA PHE A 55 -5.55 8.71 -17.68
C PHE A 55 -6.81 7.87 -17.51
N GLU A 56 -7.41 7.47 -18.63
CA GLU A 56 -8.66 6.72 -18.63
C GLU A 56 -8.40 5.25 -18.99
N TYR A 57 -9.01 4.35 -18.23
CA TYR A 57 -8.90 2.90 -18.36
C TYR A 57 -10.28 2.26 -18.32
N GLU A 58 -10.49 1.21 -19.10
CA GLU A 58 -11.74 0.44 -19.13
C GLU A 58 -11.47 -0.99 -18.66
N THR A 59 -12.29 -1.49 -17.73
CA THR A 59 -12.33 -2.88 -17.29
C THR A 59 -13.74 -3.21 -16.78
N ASP A 60 -14.25 -4.43 -17.03
CA ASP A 60 -15.61 -4.86 -16.69
C ASP A 60 -16.68 -3.88 -17.22
N ASP A 61 -16.57 -3.41 -18.48
CA ASP A 61 -17.48 -2.44 -19.12
C ASP A 61 -17.62 -1.12 -18.31
N THR A 62 -16.66 -0.85 -17.44
CA THR A 62 -16.63 0.34 -16.58
C THR A 62 -15.39 1.16 -16.88
N LEU A 63 -15.60 2.46 -17.07
CA LEU A 63 -14.53 3.42 -17.29
C LEU A 63 -14.06 3.99 -15.95
N PHE A 64 -12.75 4.15 -15.81
CA PHE A 64 -12.09 4.74 -14.63
C PHE A 64 -11.12 5.82 -15.10
N ALA A 65 -11.16 6.98 -14.45
CA ALA A 65 -10.15 8.02 -14.59
C ALA A 65 -9.18 7.95 -13.39
N VAL A 66 -7.87 7.82 -13.66
CA VAL A 66 -6.80 7.66 -12.66
C VAL A 66 -5.84 8.84 -12.77
N GLY A 67 -5.30 9.31 -11.64
CA GLY A 67 -4.35 10.41 -11.55
C GLY A 67 -4.85 11.57 -10.71
N GLU A 68 -4.71 12.82 -11.18
CA GLU A 68 -5.16 14.01 -10.46
C GLU A 68 -6.69 14.18 -10.54
N VAL A 69 -7.42 13.31 -9.86
CA VAL A 69 -8.89 13.32 -9.79
C VAL A 69 -9.35 13.34 -8.32
N ASP A 70 -10.57 13.81 -8.07
CA ASP A 70 -11.27 13.49 -6.84
C ASP A 70 -11.72 12.02 -6.93
N GLY A 71 -11.09 11.17 -6.11
CA GLY A 71 -11.20 9.71 -6.24
C GLY A 71 -12.38 9.11 -5.48
N GLU A 72 -12.80 7.93 -5.91
CA GLU A 72 -13.68 7.07 -5.14
C GLU A 72 -12.94 6.55 -3.90
N PRO A 73 -13.64 6.38 -2.77
CA PRO A 73 -13.02 5.80 -1.59
C PRO A 73 -12.48 4.39 -1.87
N THR A 74 -11.20 4.17 -1.59
CA THR A 74 -10.57 2.83 -1.65
C THR A 74 -10.83 2.01 -0.37
N HIS A 75 -11.32 2.63 0.68
CA HIS A 75 -11.46 2.09 2.03
C HIS A 75 -12.65 1.12 2.19
N PHE A 76 -12.74 0.10 1.33
CA PHE A 76 -13.77 -0.95 1.40
C PHE A 76 -13.16 -2.34 1.19
N ASP A 77 -13.83 -3.38 1.72
CA ASP A 77 -13.29 -4.75 1.74
C ASP A 77 -13.10 -5.36 0.34
N GLY A 78 -13.89 -4.95 -0.63
CA GLY A 78 -13.81 -5.42 -2.01
C GLY A 78 -12.69 -4.78 -2.84
N TYR A 79 -12.04 -3.72 -2.36
CA TYR A 79 -11.07 -2.94 -3.13
C TYR A 79 -10.00 -3.80 -3.83
N PRO A 80 -9.30 -4.75 -3.18
CA PRO A 80 -8.24 -5.54 -3.83
C PRO A 80 -8.71 -6.42 -5.00
N PHE A 81 -10.03 -6.53 -5.21
CA PHE A 81 -10.65 -7.35 -6.25
C PHE A 81 -11.51 -6.54 -7.23
N SER A 82 -11.47 -5.21 -7.13
CA SER A 82 -12.35 -4.30 -7.85
C SER A 82 -11.73 -3.82 -9.17
N GLY A 83 -12.58 -3.36 -10.10
CA GLY A 83 -12.14 -2.65 -11.29
C GLY A 83 -11.36 -1.38 -10.98
N LEU A 84 -11.70 -0.69 -9.87
CA LEU A 84 -10.99 0.47 -9.37
C LEU A 84 -9.51 0.14 -9.07
N ASN A 85 -9.26 -0.97 -8.35
CA ASN A 85 -7.90 -1.43 -8.05
C ASN A 85 -7.15 -1.79 -9.34
N ARG A 86 -7.79 -2.52 -10.28
CA ARG A 86 -7.17 -2.89 -11.54
C ARG A 86 -6.76 -1.69 -12.39
N ALA A 87 -7.63 -0.67 -12.48
CA ALA A 87 -7.33 0.54 -13.23
C ALA A 87 -6.12 1.30 -12.61
N ILE A 88 -6.06 1.40 -11.30
CA ILE A 88 -4.93 2.01 -10.57
C ILE A 88 -3.65 1.20 -10.79
N VAL A 89 -3.70 -0.13 -10.68
CA VAL A 89 -2.55 -1.01 -10.95
C VAL A 89 -2.06 -0.86 -12.39
N GLN A 90 -2.98 -0.83 -13.37
CA GLN A 90 -2.60 -0.62 -14.77
C GLN A 90 -1.91 0.73 -14.98
N HIS A 91 -2.39 1.79 -14.30
CA HIS A 91 -1.73 3.09 -14.34
C HIS A 91 -0.33 3.03 -13.71
N ALA A 92 -0.18 2.37 -12.56
CA ALA A 92 1.13 2.18 -11.91
C ALA A 92 2.13 1.43 -12.81
N LEU A 93 1.67 0.40 -13.52
CA LEU A 93 2.49 -0.33 -14.50
C LEU A 93 2.94 0.57 -15.65
N HIS A 94 2.07 1.46 -16.14
CA HIS A 94 2.43 2.46 -17.16
C HIS A 94 3.46 3.48 -16.64
N GLU A 95 3.28 3.99 -15.41
CA GLU A 95 4.25 4.90 -14.78
C GLU A 95 5.60 4.21 -14.53
N ALA A 96 5.60 2.89 -14.35
CA ALA A 96 6.80 2.08 -14.28
C ALA A 96 7.49 1.84 -15.64
N GLY A 97 6.87 2.29 -16.75
CA GLY A 97 7.39 2.11 -18.12
C GLY A 97 7.11 0.73 -18.70
N LEU A 98 6.11 0.02 -18.17
CA LEU A 98 5.78 -1.37 -18.56
C LEU A 98 4.64 -1.45 -19.58
N ALA A 99 4.27 -0.36 -20.25
CA ALA A 99 3.26 -0.37 -21.31
C ALA A 99 3.62 -1.38 -22.41
N GLY A 100 2.70 -2.27 -22.74
CA GLY A 100 2.89 -3.33 -23.73
C GLY A 100 3.81 -4.48 -23.31
N GLN A 101 4.31 -4.47 -22.08
CA GLN A 101 5.15 -5.54 -21.55
C GLN A 101 4.33 -6.65 -20.90
N SER A 102 4.91 -7.86 -20.88
CA SER A 102 4.42 -8.97 -20.08
C SER A 102 5.13 -8.97 -18.73
N VAL A 103 4.38 -9.10 -17.64
CA VAL A 103 4.93 -9.08 -16.28
C VAL A 103 4.55 -10.33 -15.48
N HIS A 104 5.46 -10.76 -14.61
CA HIS A 104 5.19 -11.69 -13.52
C HIS A 104 5.08 -10.86 -12.25
N ALA A 105 3.87 -10.67 -11.75
CA ALA A 105 3.60 -9.88 -10.56
C ALA A 105 3.48 -10.77 -9.33
N VAL A 106 4.13 -10.39 -8.24
CA VAL A 106 3.81 -10.88 -6.90
C VAL A 106 3.12 -9.75 -6.16
N SER A 107 1.91 -9.98 -5.62
CA SER A 107 1.17 -8.97 -4.86
C SER A 107 0.80 -9.44 -3.46
N GLY A 108 0.22 -8.53 -2.64
CA GLY A 108 -0.12 -8.78 -1.25
C GLY A 108 -1.60 -8.93 -0.96
N LEU A 109 -1.87 -9.59 0.16
CA LEU A 109 -3.10 -9.48 0.93
C LEU A 109 -2.72 -9.27 2.41
N PRO A 110 -3.50 -8.47 3.17
CA PRO A 110 -3.36 -8.39 4.62
C PRO A 110 -3.33 -9.78 5.26
N VAL A 111 -2.52 -9.95 6.30
CA VAL A 111 -2.28 -11.26 6.96
C VAL A 111 -3.59 -11.98 7.29
N SER A 112 -4.56 -11.29 7.88
CA SER A 112 -5.87 -11.86 8.23
C SER A 112 -6.75 -12.20 7.02
N ARG A 113 -6.41 -11.71 5.83
CA ARG A 113 -7.09 -12.04 4.58
C ARG A 113 -6.38 -13.14 3.80
N PHE A 114 -5.10 -13.38 4.10
CA PHE A 114 -4.32 -14.46 3.51
C PHE A 114 -4.43 -15.75 4.33
N TYR A 115 -4.42 -15.64 5.67
CA TYR A 115 -4.54 -16.79 6.59
C TYR A 115 -5.87 -16.83 7.34
N LEU A 116 -6.30 -18.01 7.69
CA LEU A 116 -7.27 -18.29 8.74
C LEU A 116 -6.58 -18.23 10.13
N GLY A 117 -7.37 -18.20 11.20
CA GLY A 117 -6.81 -18.13 12.56
C GLY A 117 -6.03 -19.39 13.00
N ASP A 118 -6.21 -20.51 12.31
CA ASP A 118 -5.47 -21.77 12.47
C ASP A 118 -4.19 -21.85 11.61
N GLY A 119 -3.92 -20.83 10.80
CA GLY A 119 -2.77 -20.75 9.91
C GLY A 119 -3.00 -21.30 8.50
N ASP A 120 -4.15 -21.88 8.22
CA ASP A 120 -4.51 -22.30 6.87
C ASP A 120 -4.68 -21.11 5.93
N ARG A 121 -4.36 -21.31 4.64
CA ARG A 121 -4.49 -20.25 3.63
C ARG A 121 -5.96 -20.07 3.22
N ARG A 122 -6.39 -18.82 3.08
CA ARG A 122 -7.70 -18.48 2.48
C ARG A 122 -7.66 -18.57 0.96
N LEU A 123 -7.64 -19.78 0.44
CA LEU A 123 -7.46 -20.07 -0.98
C LEU A 123 -8.46 -19.30 -1.87
N GLU A 124 -9.73 -19.18 -1.43
CA GLU A 124 -10.74 -18.42 -2.17
C GLU A 124 -10.33 -16.95 -2.40
N LEU A 125 -9.85 -16.26 -1.37
CA LEU A 125 -9.42 -14.85 -1.50
C LEU A 125 -8.14 -14.72 -2.34
N ILE A 126 -7.21 -15.67 -2.17
CA ILE A 126 -5.97 -15.72 -2.95
C ILE A 126 -6.28 -15.89 -4.43
N GLU A 127 -7.11 -16.88 -4.80
CA GLU A 127 -7.47 -17.13 -6.19
C GLU A 127 -8.31 -15.97 -6.78
N ARG A 128 -9.21 -15.39 -5.99
CA ARG A 128 -9.96 -14.20 -6.40
C ARG A 128 -9.04 -13.02 -6.71
N LYS A 129 -7.99 -12.81 -5.91
CA LYS A 129 -6.98 -11.77 -6.14
C LYS A 129 -6.20 -12.05 -7.41
N ARG A 130 -5.74 -13.30 -7.60
CA ARG A 130 -5.04 -13.74 -8.80
C ARG A 130 -5.88 -13.51 -10.05
N ALA A 131 -7.14 -13.94 -10.03
CA ALA A 131 -8.05 -13.80 -11.15
C ALA A 131 -8.35 -12.32 -11.46
N SER A 132 -8.53 -11.49 -10.44
CA SER A 132 -8.83 -10.07 -10.62
C SER A 132 -7.72 -9.35 -11.39
N LEU A 133 -6.47 -9.42 -10.95
CA LEU A 133 -5.38 -8.67 -11.59
C LEU A 133 -4.98 -9.20 -12.99
N LYS A 134 -5.42 -10.42 -13.36
CA LYS A 134 -5.23 -10.95 -14.71
C LYS A 134 -6.30 -10.48 -15.71
N GLN A 135 -7.36 -9.82 -15.24
CA GLN A 135 -8.37 -9.28 -16.15
C GLN A 135 -7.80 -8.13 -16.98
N VAL A 136 -8.25 -8.04 -18.22
CA VAL A 136 -7.79 -6.99 -19.13
C VAL A 136 -8.26 -5.63 -18.66
N VAL A 137 -7.33 -4.69 -18.67
CA VAL A 137 -7.59 -3.27 -18.43
C VAL A 137 -7.10 -2.51 -19.65
N GLN A 138 -8.03 -1.91 -20.40
CA GLN A 138 -7.75 -1.24 -21.65
C GLN A 138 -7.53 0.26 -21.44
N PRO A 139 -6.32 0.82 -21.73
CA PRO A 139 -6.12 2.26 -21.79
C PRO A 139 -6.92 2.89 -22.95
N ILE A 140 -7.59 4.01 -22.69
CA ILE A 140 -8.40 4.69 -23.72
C ILE A 140 -7.55 5.58 -24.64
N ASP A 141 -6.39 5.99 -24.20
CA ASP A 141 -5.45 6.86 -24.95
C ASP A 141 -4.64 6.11 -26.02
N GLY A 142 -4.90 4.82 -26.26
CA GLY A 142 -4.26 4.00 -27.29
C GLY A 142 -2.90 3.43 -26.88
N ARG A 143 -2.42 3.66 -25.67
CA ARG A 143 -1.23 2.95 -25.15
C ARG A 143 -1.54 1.46 -25.05
N PRO A 144 -0.58 0.57 -25.34
CA PRO A 144 -0.79 -0.85 -25.12
C PRO A 144 -0.88 -1.14 -23.62
N PRO A 145 -1.81 -2.02 -23.18
CA PRO A 145 -1.86 -2.45 -21.77
C PRO A 145 -0.62 -3.25 -21.38
N ALA A 146 -0.19 -3.13 -20.13
CA ALA A 146 0.72 -4.09 -19.53
C ALA A 146 -0.06 -5.39 -19.22
N ALA A 147 0.50 -6.55 -19.54
CA ALA A 147 -0.15 -7.85 -19.35
C ALA A 147 0.42 -8.57 -18.14
N ILE A 148 -0.38 -8.83 -17.10
CA ILE A 148 0.02 -9.67 -15.98
C ILE A 148 -0.15 -11.13 -16.39
N ALA A 149 0.92 -11.73 -16.97
CA ALA A 149 0.92 -13.11 -17.46
C ALA A 149 0.92 -14.12 -16.30
N PHE A 150 1.72 -13.84 -15.28
CA PHE A 150 1.78 -14.65 -14.06
C PHE A 150 1.51 -13.76 -12.85
N HIS A 151 0.74 -14.29 -11.91
CA HIS A 151 0.41 -13.57 -10.70
C HIS A 151 0.44 -14.49 -9.49
N GLU A 152 1.27 -14.13 -8.52
CA GLU A 152 1.33 -14.78 -7.22
C GLU A 152 0.87 -13.83 -6.12
N VAL A 153 0.37 -14.39 -5.02
CA VAL A 153 -0.12 -13.62 -3.89
C VAL A 153 0.52 -14.14 -2.61
N ILE A 154 1.11 -13.24 -1.83
CA ILE A 154 1.73 -13.54 -0.54
C ILE A 154 1.14 -12.63 0.57
N PRO A 155 1.30 -12.94 1.86
CA PRO A 155 0.82 -12.06 2.92
C PRO A 155 1.70 -10.79 3.01
N GLU A 156 1.05 -9.63 3.16
CA GLU A 156 1.71 -8.38 3.53
C GLU A 156 2.44 -8.54 4.88
N ALA A 157 3.35 -7.68 5.24
CA ALA A 157 4.27 -7.81 6.36
C ALA A 157 5.23 -9.02 6.28
N LEU A 158 4.77 -10.22 5.82
CA LEU A 158 5.71 -11.32 5.52
C LEU A 158 6.57 -10.98 4.30
N ALA A 159 6.00 -10.30 3.30
CA ALA A 159 6.77 -9.74 2.19
C ALA A 159 7.89 -8.80 2.70
N ALA A 160 7.56 -7.90 3.62
CA ALA A 160 8.55 -7.01 4.23
C ALA A 160 9.60 -7.75 5.08
N TRP A 161 9.26 -8.91 5.65
CA TRP A 161 10.26 -9.78 6.27
C TRP A 161 11.22 -10.38 5.22
N TYR A 162 10.73 -10.75 4.02
CA TYR A 162 11.62 -11.17 2.93
C TYR A 162 12.58 -10.06 2.52
N ASP A 163 12.11 -8.81 2.37
CA ASP A 163 12.99 -7.65 2.15
C ASP A 163 14.05 -7.48 3.25
N HIS A 164 13.69 -7.78 4.51
CA HIS A 164 14.61 -7.69 5.63
C HIS A 164 15.72 -8.73 5.61
N ILE A 165 15.44 -9.97 5.22
CA ILE A 165 16.43 -11.07 5.22
C ILE A 165 17.30 -11.10 3.96
N ILE A 166 17.04 -10.21 3.01
CA ILE A 166 17.77 -10.08 1.76
C ILE A 166 18.64 -8.83 1.80
N SER A 167 19.86 -8.92 1.25
CA SER A 167 20.70 -7.77 0.94
C SER A 167 21.11 -7.76 -0.52
N GLU A 168 21.35 -6.57 -1.04
CA GLU A 168 21.92 -6.38 -2.38
C GLU A 168 23.43 -6.19 -2.24
N ALA A 169 24.22 -7.12 -2.78
CA ALA A 169 25.67 -7.06 -2.78
C ALA A 169 26.22 -7.49 -4.14
N ASP A 170 27.23 -6.80 -4.63
CA ASP A 170 28.00 -7.12 -5.86
C ASP A 170 27.12 -7.40 -7.10
N GLY A 171 25.98 -6.69 -7.22
CA GLY A 171 25.06 -6.82 -8.35
C GLY A 171 24.17 -8.06 -8.30
N GLY A 172 24.08 -8.72 -7.15
CA GLY A 172 23.20 -9.86 -6.90
C GLY A 172 22.45 -9.71 -5.57
N VAL A 173 21.48 -10.61 -5.38
CA VAL A 173 20.67 -10.71 -4.16
C VAL A 173 21.27 -11.80 -3.27
N GLN A 174 21.55 -11.50 -2.00
CA GLN A 174 22.08 -12.43 -1.02
C GLN A 174 21.12 -12.60 0.16
N LEU A 175 20.98 -13.84 0.61
CA LEU A 175 20.22 -14.17 1.80
C LEU A 175 21.11 -13.98 3.04
N GLU A 176 20.67 -13.14 3.97
CA GLU A 176 21.35 -12.86 5.23
C GLU A 176 21.05 -13.93 6.27
N ALA A 177 21.92 -14.94 6.36
CA ALA A 177 21.74 -16.11 7.24
C ALA A 177 21.52 -15.72 8.72
N GLU A 178 22.20 -14.67 9.20
CA GLU A 178 22.04 -14.17 10.58
C GLU A 178 20.64 -13.61 10.80
N ARG A 179 20.07 -12.88 9.84
CA ARG A 179 18.70 -12.32 9.94
C ARG A 179 17.63 -13.41 9.81
N LEU A 180 17.91 -14.45 9.04
CA LEU A 180 17.02 -15.61 8.87
C LEU A 180 16.94 -16.47 10.13
N ALA A 181 18.01 -16.51 10.94
CA ALA A 181 18.14 -17.40 12.10
C ALA A 181 17.48 -16.87 13.38
N VAL A 182 17.12 -15.58 13.41
CA VAL A 182 16.63 -14.92 14.62
C VAL A 182 15.13 -14.63 14.58
N PRO A 183 14.42 -14.60 15.74
CA PRO A 183 13.02 -14.24 15.79
C PRO A 183 12.84 -12.73 15.52
N VAL A 184 11.99 -12.41 14.53
CA VAL A 184 11.68 -11.03 14.11
C VAL A 184 10.18 -10.82 14.05
N ALA A 185 9.71 -9.69 14.58
CA ALA A 185 8.37 -9.19 14.30
C ALA A 185 8.43 -8.09 13.24
N VAL A 186 7.49 -8.12 12.32
CA VAL A 186 7.23 -7.03 11.36
C VAL A 186 5.89 -6.39 11.69
N ILE A 187 5.86 -5.07 11.79
CA ILE A 187 4.66 -4.26 11.98
C ILE A 187 4.55 -3.35 10.76
N ASP A 188 3.62 -3.69 9.86
CA ASP A 188 3.35 -2.91 8.66
C ASP A 188 2.17 -1.97 8.89
N ILE A 189 2.46 -0.69 9.02
CA ILE A 189 1.42 0.35 9.18
C ILE A 189 1.05 0.87 7.79
N GLY A 190 -0.02 0.31 7.23
CA GLY A 190 -0.54 0.66 5.91
C GLY A 190 -1.56 1.81 5.91
N GLY A 191 -2.28 1.95 4.78
CA GLY A 191 -3.35 2.93 4.64
C GLY A 191 -4.62 2.54 5.41
N ARG A 192 -5.07 1.30 5.30
CA ARG A 192 -6.31 0.78 5.91
C ARG A 192 -6.06 -0.18 7.05
N THR A 193 -5.01 -0.99 6.96
CA THR A 193 -4.65 -2.02 7.93
C THR A 193 -3.29 -1.76 8.52
N THR A 194 -3.09 -2.31 9.71
CA THR A 194 -1.77 -2.56 10.27
C THR A 194 -1.63 -4.06 10.41
N ASP A 195 -0.62 -4.62 9.75
CA ASP A 195 -0.37 -6.04 9.71
C ASP A 195 0.81 -6.41 10.62
N PHE A 196 0.66 -7.53 11.34
CA PHE A 196 1.65 -8.06 12.27
C PHE A 196 2.07 -9.45 11.81
N VAL A 197 3.36 -9.67 11.65
CA VAL A 197 3.92 -11.00 11.39
C VAL A 197 5.07 -11.25 12.34
N VAL A 198 5.04 -12.36 13.04
CA VAL A 198 6.16 -12.87 13.83
C VAL A 198 6.71 -14.10 13.12
N VAL A 199 8.00 -14.05 12.79
CA VAL A 199 8.74 -15.18 12.24
C VAL A 199 9.79 -15.63 13.25
N ALA A 200 9.74 -16.89 13.64
CA ALA A 200 10.73 -17.53 14.50
C ALA A 200 10.97 -18.95 14.01
N ASP A 201 12.21 -19.41 14.04
CA ASP A 201 12.61 -20.73 13.53
C ASP A 201 12.17 -20.93 12.06
N GLN A 202 12.24 -19.89 11.26
CA GLN A 202 11.80 -19.85 9.85
C GLN A 202 10.31 -20.20 9.65
N ALA A 203 9.48 -20.01 10.67
CA ALA A 203 8.05 -20.28 10.65
C ALA A 203 7.26 -19.06 11.12
N VAL A 204 6.12 -18.81 10.48
CA VAL A 204 5.16 -17.77 10.92
C VAL A 204 4.46 -18.24 12.19
N ARG A 205 4.48 -17.42 13.22
CA ARG A 205 3.76 -17.64 14.48
C ARG A 205 2.37 -17.03 14.39
N HIS A 206 1.36 -17.82 14.04
CA HIS A 206 0.00 -17.34 13.79
C HIS A 206 -0.72 -16.80 15.03
N ASP A 207 -0.35 -17.26 16.22
CA ASP A 207 -0.86 -16.76 17.50
C ASP A 207 -0.44 -15.31 17.83
N SER A 208 0.67 -14.87 17.22
CA SER A 208 1.24 -13.53 17.37
C SER A 208 1.24 -12.75 16.06
N SER A 209 0.52 -13.24 15.05
CA SER A 209 0.40 -12.60 13.72
C SER A 209 -1.06 -12.31 13.40
N GLY A 210 -1.31 -11.25 12.61
CA GLY A 210 -2.67 -10.87 12.26
C GLY A 210 -2.76 -9.49 11.66
N SER A 211 -3.96 -8.93 11.59
CA SER A 211 -4.21 -7.61 11.04
C SER A 211 -5.18 -6.82 11.92
N LEU A 212 -4.86 -5.55 12.17
CA LEU A 212 -5.76 -4.56 12.74
C LEU A 212 -6.35 -3.70 11.62
N ARG A 213 -7.65 -3.49 11.62
CA ARG A 213 -8.31 -2.52 10.73
C ARG A 213 -8.12 -1.10 11.27
N CYS A 214 -6.92 -0.60 11.18
CA CYS A 214 -6.52 0.76 11.51
C CYS A 214 -5.27 1.12 10.72
N GLY A 215 -5.28 2.28 10.08
CA GLY A 215 -4.16 2.77 9.28
C GLY A 215 -4.26 4.27 9.03
N LEU A 216 -3.39 4.81 8.17
CA LEU A 216 -3.31 6.26 7.93
C LEU A 216 -4.56 6.87 7.31
N LEU A 217 -5.36 6.11 6.54
CA LEU A 217 -6.64 6.61 6.00
C LEU A 217 -7.67 6.87 7.11
N ASP A 218 -7.56 6.18 8.25
CA ASP A 218 -8.41 6.48 9.42
C ASP A 218 -8.08 7.85 10.01
N LEU A 219 -6.80 8.23 10.07
CA LEU A 219 -6.36 9.56 10.47
C LEU A 219 -6.97 10.64 9.55
N SER A 220 -6.81 10.48 8.24
CA SER A 220 -7.38 11.42 7.26
C SER A 220 -8.90 11.55 7.40
N ARG A 221 -9.63 10.43 7.57
CA ARG A 221 -11.09 10.45 7.76
C ARG A 221 -11.52 11.17 9.04
N GLN A 222 -10.80 10.94 10.15
CA GLN A 222 -11.09 11.62 11.42
C GLN A 222 -10.84 13.13 11.30
N VAL A 223 -9.72 13.53 10.69
CA VAL A 223 -9.41 14.95 10.46
C VAL A 223 -10.45 15.60 9.56
N ALA A 224 -10.83 14.95 8.44
CA ALA A 224 -11.87 15.47 7.55
C ALA A 224 -13.21 15.64 8.28
N SER A 225 -13.61 14.65 9.10
CA SER A 225 -14.82 14.71 9.89
C SER A 225 -14.79 15.85 10.90
N ALA A 226 -13.68 16.03 11.62
CA ALA A 226 -13.53 17.09 12.61
C ALA A 226 -13.54 18.49 11.97
N ILE A 227 -12.90 18.66 10.79
CA ILE A 227 -12.92 19.93 10.04
C ILE A 227 -14.34 20.22 9.56
N ARG A 228 -15.04 19.24 8.97
CA ARG A 228 -16.45 19.43 8.53
C ARG A 228 -17.35 19.83 9.68
N ALA A 229 -17.26 19.18 10.82
CA ALA A 229 -18.03 19.51 12.00
C ALA A 229 -17.72 20.92 12.53
N LYS A 230 -16.45 21.32 12.55
CA LYS A 230 -16.02 22.64 13.05
C LYS A 230 -16.48 23.80 12.18
N PHE A 231 -16.53 23.59 10.85
CA PHE A 231 -16.82 24.66 9.89
C PHE A 231 -18.18 24.52 9.20
N ASP A 232 -19.03 23.59 9.67
CA ASP A 232 -20.36 23.30 9.14
C ASP A 232 -20.34 23.03 7.62
N LEU A 233 -19.49 22.06 7.21
CA LEU A 233 -19.31 21.69 5.82
C LEU A 233 -19.95 20.32 5.54
N ASP A 234 -20.64 20.20 4.43
CA ASP A 234 -21.15 18.92 3.93
C ASP A 234 -20.01 18.03 3.44
N GLU A 235 -19.05 18.62 2.73
CA GLU A 235 -17.93 17.90 2.08
C GLU A 235 -16.60 18.62 2.30
N LEU A 236 -15.51 17.86 2.26
CA LEU A 236 -14.13 18.34 2.21
C LEU A 236 -13.35 17.42 1.25
N SER A 237 -12.69 18.01 0.26
CA SER A 237 -11.92 17.23 -0.71
C SER A 237 -10.77 16.47 -0.05
N GLU A 238 -10.37 15.32 -0.65
CA GLU A 238 -9.22 14.56 -0.19
C GLU A 238 -7.95 15.43 -0.15
N ARG A 239 -7.74 16.23 -1.19
CA ARG A 239 -6.59 17.16 -1.26
C ARG A 239 -6.57 18.15 -0.09
N ALA A 240 -7.71 18.76 0.24
CA ALA A 240 -7.78 19.69 1.38
C ALA A 240 -7.53 18.96 2.71
N THR A 241 -7.98 17.72 2.82
CA THR A 241 -7.73 16.86 4.00
C THR A 241 -6.24 16.49 4.11
N GLU A 242 -5.61 16.06 3.03
CA GLU A 242 -4.17 15.74 2.98
C GLU A 242 -3.32 16.96 3.33
N ASP A 243 -3.66 18.13 2.77
CA ASP A 243 -3.00 19.39 3.10
C ASP A 243 -3.18 19.75 4.58
N ALA A 244 -4.37 19.55 5.14
CA ALA A 244 -4.64 19.80 6.56
C ALA A 244 -3.82 18.87 7.47
N VAL A 245 -3.76 17.57 7.15
CA VAL A 245 -2.94 16.59 7.91
C VAL A 245 -1.47 16.96 7.84
N ARG A 246 -0.97 17.37 6.67
CA ARG A 246 0.43 17.69 6.44
C ARG A 246 0.86 19.04 7.05
N THR A 247 0.00 20.06 6.97
CA THR A 247 0.38 21.46 7.31
C THR A 247 -0.23 21.96 8.62
N GLY A 248 -1.20 21.24 9.19
CA GLY A 248 -1.99 21.73 10.32
C GLY A 248 -2.92 22.90 9.99
N SER A 249 -3.21 23.14 8.70
CA SER A 249 -4.01 24.26 8.23
C SER A 249 -4.92 23.85 7.08
N VAL A 250 -6.10 24.46 6.97
CA VAL A 250 -7.01 24.27 5.84
C VAL A 250 -7.43 25.60 5.25
N ARG A 251 -7.57 25.68 3.92
CA ARG A 251 -8.05 26.87 3.22
C ARG A 251 -9.54 26.73 2.91
N LEU A 252 -10.38 27.54 3.59
CA LEU A 252 -11.83 27.56 3.44
C LEU A 252 -12.30 29.01 3.25
N PHE A 253 -13.32 29.22 2.43
CA PHE A 253 -13.92 30.55 2.20
C PHE A 253 -12.90 31.65 1.90
N GLY A 254 -11.83 31.29 1.16
CA GLY A 254 -10.75 32.22 0.79
C GLY A 254 -9.75 32.55 1.91
N LYS A 255 -9.88 31.95 3.10
CA LYS A 255 -9.02 32.16 4.27
C LYS A 255 -8.34 30.87 4.70
N THR A 256 -7.14 30.99 5.29
CA THR A 256 -6.44 29.87 5.93
C THR A 256 -6.84 29.78 7.41
N HIS A 257 -7.26 28.61 7.83
CA HIS A 257 -7.68 28.32 9.21
C HIS A 257 -6.72 27.31 9.84
N PRO A 258 -6.22 27.56 11.08
CA PRO A 258 -5.43 26.59 11.81
C PRO A 258 -6.32 25.42 12.29
N VAL A 259 -5.86 24.19 12.04
CA VAL A 259 -6.52 22.95 12.45
C VAL A 259 -5.53 21.95 13.08
N ALA A 260 -4.36 22.42 13.49
CA ALA A 260 -3.31 21.58 14.06
C ALA A 260 -3.77 20.78 15.30
N GLU A 261 -4.64 21.36 16.14
CA GLU A 261 -5.21 20.67 17.29
C GLU A 261 -6.08 19.48 16.85
N LEU A 262 -6.95 19.67 15.84
CA LEU A 262 -7.79 18.59 15.33
C LEU A 262 -6.94 17.45 14.74
N VAL A 263 -5.87 17.79 14.04
CA VAL A 263 -4.91 16.81 13.51
C VAL A 263 -4.20 16.07 14.64
N SER A 264 -3.74 16.80 15.67
CA SER A 264 -3.05 16.22 16.83
C SER A 264 -3.96 15.27 17.62
N ASP A 265 -5.23 15.63 17.82
CA ASP A 265 -6.18 14.80 18.55
C ASP A 265 -6.50 13.50 17.79
N ALA A 266 -6.78 13.60 16.49
CA ALA A 266 -7.00 12.44 15.63
C ALA A 266 -5.74 11.53 15.58
N ARG A 267 -4.55 12.14 15.46
CA ARG A 267 -3.27 11.41 15.46
C ARG A 267 -3.06 10.66 16.77
N ARG A 268 -3.32 11.29 17.90
CA ARG A 268 -3.20 10.68 19.24
C ARG A 268 -4.09 9.46 19.38
N GLU A 269 -5.35 9.54 18.92
CA GLU A 269 -6.28 8.42 18.97
C GLU A 269 -5.79 7.23 18.15
N ILE A 270 -5.34 7.46 16.91
CA ILE A 270 -4.81 6.42 16.03
C ILE A 270 -3.56 5.78 16.65
N VAL A 271 -2.62 6.58 17.13
CA VAL A 271 -1.37 6.10 17.77
C VAL A 271 -1.68 5.25 19.00
N GLN A 272 -2.61 5.68 19.87
CA GLN A 272 -3.02 4.91 21.05
C GLN A 272 -3.62 3.55 20.64
N ARG A 273 -4.46 3.53 19.62
CA ARG A 273 -5.08 2.30 19.12
C ARG A 273 -4.04 1.35 18.53
N LEU A 274 -3.10 1.86 17.72
CA LEU A 274 -2.00 1.08 17.16
C LEU A 274 -1.10 0.52 18.26
N HIS A 275 -0.74 1.34 19.25
CA HIS A 275 0.10 0.93 20.37
C HIS A 275 -0.55 -0.15 21.21
N ALA A 276 -1.84 0.01 21.57
CA ALA A 276 -2.57 -1.00 22.34
C ALA A 276 -2.62 -2.35 21.64
N GLU A 277 -2.88 -2.37 20.31
CA GLU A 277 -2.88 -3.59 19.54
C GLU A 277 -1.48 -4.21 19.42
N THR A 278 -0.46 -3.39 19.20
CA THR A 278 0.92 -3.85 19.15
C THR A 278 1.35 -4.50 20.46
N GLN A 279 0.97 -3.90 21.60
CA GLN A 279 1.22 -4.49 22.93
C GLN A 279 0.42 -5.78 23.13
N ARG A 280 -0.79 -5.88 22.62
CA ARG A 280 -1.60 -7.09 22.68
C ARG A 280 -0.98 -8.24 21.90
N GLN A 281 -0.43 -7.96 20.72
CA GLN A 281 0.17 -8.97 19.83
C GLN A 281 1.56 -9.42 20.29
N LEU A 282 2.40 -8.48 20.70
CA LEU A 282 3.84 -8.72 20.93
C LEU A 282 4.25 -8.63 22.41
N GLY A 283 3.34 -8.19 23.30
CA GLY A 283 3.70 -7.93 24.70
C GLY A 283 4.82 -6.90 24.78
N ARG A 284 5.91 -7.25 25.45
CA ARG A 284 7.12 -6.41 25.55
C ARG A 284 8.14 -6.72 24.44
N GLY A 285 7.89 -7.68 23.58
CA GLY A 285 8.82 -8.11 22.53
C GLY A 285 10.16 -8.67 23.03
N ALA A 286 10.20 -9.17 24.27
CA ALA A 286 11.46 -9.51 24.96
C ALA A 286 12.19 -10.72 24.34
N GLU A 287 11.45 -11.62 23.67
CA GLU A 287 12.00 -12.82 23.02
C GLU A 287 12.31 -12.59 21.54
N LEU A 288 12.02 -11.39 21.02
CA LEU A 288 12.31 -11.01 19.64
C LEU A 288 13.69 -10.35 19.57
N GLU A 289 14.49 -10.75 18.61
CA GLU A 289 15.76 -10.07 18.32
C GLU A 289 15.51 -8.66 17.76
N ARG A 290 14.46 -8.53 16.95
CA ARG A 290 14.11 -7.26 16.30
C ARG A 290 12.62 -7.10 16.11
N ILE A 291 12.15 -5.87 16.25
CA ILE A 291 10.80 -5.44 15.85
C ILE A 291 10.96 -4.40 14.74
N LEU A 292 10.52 -4.76 13.54
CA LEU A 292 10.71 -4.00 12.33
C LEU A 292 9.42 -3.25 11.98
N PHE A 293 9.46 -1.93 11.98
CA PHE A 293 8.37 -1.09 11.49
C PHE A 293 8.53 -0.80 10.00
N VAL A 294 7.48 -1.05 9.23
CA VAL A 294 7.40 -0.86 7.78
C VAL A 294 6.09 -0.17 7.39
N GLY A 295 5.91 0.06 6.10
CA GLY A 295 4.74 0.75 5.55
C GLY A 295 4.87 2.28 5.56
N GLY A 296 3.96 2.95 4.86
CA GLY A 296 3.89 4.41 4.81
C GLY A 296 3.61 5.04 6.18
N GLY A 297 2.90 4.31 7.04
CA GLY A 297 2.59 4.72 8.41
C GLY A 297 3.81 4.77 9.32
N ALA A 298 4.77 3.86 9.15
CA ALA A 298 6.02 3.89 9.90
C ALA A 298 6.82 5.18 9.65
N VAL A 299 6.75 5.72 8.42
CA VAL A 299 7.35 7.02 8.09
C VAL A 299 6.55 8.17 8.71
N ALA A 300 5.23 8.17 8.50
CA ALA A 300 4.36 9.26 8.94
C ALA A 300 4.25 9.40 10.47
N LEU A 301 4.40 8.28 11.20
CA LEU A 301 4.27 8.20 12.66
C LEU A 301 5.62 7.93 13.35
N ALA A 302 6.76 8.13 12.65
CA ALA A 302 8.09 7.77 13.16
C ALA A 302 8.39 8.33 14.56
N GLU A 303 8.02 9.58 14.83
CA GLU A 303 8.19 10.21 16.13
C GLU A 303 7.27 9.63 17.21
N ASP A 304 6.05 9.23 16.84
CA ASP A 304 5.06 8.67 17.79
C ASP A 304 5.37 7.24 18.19
N ILE A 305 6.01 6.47 17.29
CA ILE A 305 6.34 5.05 17.54
C ILE A 305 7.75 4.83 18.08
N ARG A 306 8.57 5.89 18.19
CA ARG A 306 10.03 5.83 18.42
C ARG A 306 10.46 4.97 19.62
N ASP A 307 9.71 4.98 20.70
CA ASP A 307 10.10 4.38 21.97
C ASP A 307 9.15 3.25 22.43
N TRP A 308 8.47 2.57 21.48
CA TRP A 308 7.54 1.51 21.83
C TRP A 308 8.25 0.24 22.32
N PHE A 309 9.42 -0.06 21.74
CA PHE A 309 10.21 -1.24 22.10
C PHE A 309 11.73 -0.91 22.09
N PRO A 310 12.52 -1.51 23.00
CA PRO A 310 13.96 -1.26 23.04
C PRO A 310 14.74 -1.86 21.85
N ASN A 311 14.19 -2.90 21.21
CA ASN A 311 14.77 -3.65 20.09
C ASN A 311 14.09 -3.33 18.74
N GLN A 312 13.39 -2.19 18.62
CA GLN A 312 12.73 -1.79 17.39
C GLN A 312 13.66 -1.04 16.44
N THR A 313 13.28 -1.10 15.16
CA THR A 313 13.87 -0.28 14.10
C THR A 313 12.84 0.00 13.03
N ILE A 314 12.98 1.14 12.34
CA ILE A 314 12.25 1.41 11.10
C ILE A 314 13.13 0.88 9.95
N ALA A 315 12.55 0.09 9.05
CA ALA A 315 13.27 -0.49 7.92
C ALA A 315 13.86 0.58 7.00
N PRO A 316 14.96 0.31 6.30
CA PRO A 316 15.34 1.08 5.13
C PRO A 316 14.19 1.04 4.10
N HIS A 317 13.87 2.19 3.47
CA HIS A 317 12.74 2.28 2.52
C HIS A 317 11.41 1.68 3.03
N PRO A 318 10.96 2.02 4.25
CA PRO A 318 9.89 1.28 4.92
C PRO A 318 8.57 1.29 4.14
N ALA A 319 8.30 2.35 3.37
CA ALA A 319 7.12 2.45 2.53
C ALA A 319 7.11 1.44 1.37
N PHE A 320 8.27 0.91 0.97
CA PHE A 320 8.41 -0.03 -0.14
C PHE A 320 8.79 -1.45 0.30
N ALA A 321 8.89 -1.72 1.60
CA ALA A 321 9.37 -2.99 2.10
C ALA A 321 8.54 -4.19 1.59
N ASN A 322 7.20 -4.07 1.52
CA ASN A 322 6.37 -5.11 0.91
C ASN A 322 6.68 -5.29 -0.58
N ALA A 323 6.68 -4.21 -1.37
CA ALA A 323 6.94 -4.32 -2.81
C ALA A 323 8.34 -4.89 -3.10
N ARG A 324 9.36 -4.52 -2.33
CA ARG A 324 10.72 -5.06 -2.45
C ARG A 324 10.80 -6.54 -2.09
N GLY A 325 10.14 -6.95 -1.02
CA GLY A 325 10.09 -8.36 -0.62
C GLY A 325 9.18 -9.24 -1.49
N MET A 326 8.35 -8.65 -2.34
CA MET A 326 7.55 -9.30 -3.38
C MET A 326 8.34 -9.47 -4.70
N LEU A 327 9.38 -8.71 -4.93
CA LEU A 327 10.26 -8.80 -6.10
C LEU A 327 11.20 -9.99 -5.96
#